data_dfb7c6bf1a0200f7663a2ce5dbd42d6d
#
_entry.id   dfb7c6bf1a0200f7663a2ce5dbd42d6d
#
_cell.length_a   1.000
_cell.length_b   1.000
_cell.length_c   1.000
_cell.angle_alpha   90.00
_cell.angle_beta   90.00
_cell.angle_gamma   90.00
#
_symmetry.space_group_name_H-M   'P 1'
#
loop_
_entity.id
_entity.type
_entity.pdbx_description
1 polymer ?
#
loop_
_entity_poly.entity_id
_entity_poly.type
_entity_poly.pdbx_seq_one_letter_code
_entity_poly.pdbx_strand_id
1 'polypeptide(L)'
;MDKELEKNKRESRLEKSREDKLLAFIGGKFIIYILLIVILLGIAIYLYTEISYIFTPINTIVSSIITPIIVAYVFYYMLNPLVNFFAKKMSRFSASLLAILIGVITVLIVIIGVVPIIVEQTQNLITALPRYIEIVKGYLETYSDNAYVQVVVEYVNTNLNVSKISERLVRVATSIAQGVVSSISSTASVLITMPFVLFFLLKDATKFNKFVISLLPKKLEKPVSETIDEIDEKVGSYIQGQMLVSLCIGAMLFIGYNIIGLHYAFSLATIAAFLSIVPYLGPAIAITPAMLVAASTNWVMVVKMLVVWGIVQFLEGNIISPNIMGRSMNMHPLTVIFVILIGVNISGVVGAILGIPVYSILKVLIGKLLLSIKNRYDKFYG
;
A
#
# COMPACT_ATOMS: atom_id res chain seq x y z
N MET A 1 -23.90 -64.16 38.95
CA MET A 1 -24.52 -62.92 38.44
C MET A 1 -23.88 -61.67 39.05
N ASP A 2 -23.69 -61.53 40.37
CA ASP A 2 -23.13 -60.33 41.02
C ASP A 2 -21.63 -60.08 40.70
N LYS A 3 -20.82 -61.19 40.58
CA LYS A 3 -19.38 -61.06 40.25
C LYS A 3 -19.12 -60.50 38.80
N GLU A 4 -19.98 -60.83 37.84
CA GLU A 4 -19.89 -60.30 36.48
C GLU A 4 -20.33 -58.81 36.38
N LEU A 5 -21.33 -58.47 37.17
CA LEU A 5 -21.78 -57.06 37.27
C LEU A 5 -20.70 -56.15 37.90
N GLU A 6 -19.99 -56.64 38.92
CA GLU A 6 -18.89 -55.91 39.54
C GLU A 6 -17.66 -55.77 38.57
N LYS A 7 -17.39 -56.84 37.83
CA LYS A 7 -16.30 -56.82 36.82
C LYS A 7 -16.58 -55.80 35.72
N ASN A 8 -17.80 -55.81 35.17
CA ASN A 8 -18.21 -54.86 34.13
C ASN A 8 -18.20 -53.38 34.65
N LYS A 9 -18.61 -53.14 35.89
CA LYS A 9 -18.51 -51.83 36.54
C LYS A 9 -17.06 -51.39 36.75
N ARG A 10 -16.15 -52.29 37.01
CA ARG A 10 -14.72 -52.01 37.21
C ARG A 10 -14.03 -51.72 35.89
N GLU A 11 -14.36 -52.46 34.85
CA GLU A 11 -13.84 -52.23 33.49
C GLU A 11 -14.33 -50.87 32.91
N SER A 12 -15.60 -50.55 33.05
CA SER A 12 -16.15 -49.26 32.61
C SER A 12 -15.55 -48.05 33.35
N ARG A 13 -15.21 -48.21 34.65
CA ARG A 13 -14.51 -47.17 35.42
C ARG A 13 -13.05 -46.99 35.00
N LEU A 14 -12.37 -48.08 34.62
CA LEU A 14 -10.99 -48.06 34.12
C LEU A 14 -10.90 -47.48 32.71
N GLU A 15 -11.86 -47.75 31.83
CA GLU A 15 -11.97 -47.10 30.52
C GLU A 15 -12.21 -45.63 30.64
N LYS A 16 -13.18 -45.21 31.46
CA LYS A 16 -13.45 -43.77 31.70
C LYS A 16 -12.26 -43.02 32.30
N SER A 17 -11.50 -43.68 33.20
CA SER A 17 -10.27 -43.10 33.77
C SER A 17 -9.14 -42.98 32.75
N ARG A 18 -9.07 -43.89 31.74
CA ARG A 18 -8.11 -43.81 30.64
C ARG A 18 -8.47 -42.70 29.66
N GLU A 19 -9.74 -42.58 29.32
CA GLU A 19 -10.23 -41.46 28.46
C GLU A 19 -9.98 -40.11 29.10
N ASP A 20 -10.27 -39.96 30.41
CA ASP A 20 -10.03 -38.72 31.15
C ASP A 20 -8.52 -38.37 31.23
N LYS A 21 -7.65 -39.38 31.36
CA LYS A 21 -6.19 -39.16 31.34
C LYS A 21 -5.65 -38.84 29.96
N LEU A 22 -6.19 -39.44 28.90
CA LEU A 22 -5.86 -39.10 27.49
C LEU A 22 -6.31 -37.68 27.15
N LEU A 23 -7.53 -37.31 27.57
CA LEU A 23 -8.06 -35.95 27.41
C LEU A 23 -7.25 -34.89 28.17
N ALA A 24 -6.78 -35.24 29.37
CA ALA A 24 -5.92 -34.37 30.16
C ALA A 24 -4.50 -34.24 29.56
N PHE A 25 -3.96 -35.34 28.98
CA PHE A 25 -2.67 -35.35 28.32
C PHE A 25 -2.65 -34.52 26.99
N ILE A 26 -3.77 -34.53 26.27
CA ILE A 26 -3.95 -33.74 25.02
C ILE A 26 -4.33 -32.26 25.31
N GLY A 27 -4.27 -31.80 26.57
CA GLY A 27 -4.58 -30.40 26.94
C GLY A 27 -6.08 -30.11 27.11
N GLY A 28 -6.88 -31.18 27.33
CA GLY A 28 -8.29 -31.09 27.66
C GLY A 28 -9.21 -30.75 26.46
N LYS A 29 -10.48 -30.58 26.78
CA LYS A 29 -11.55 -30.30 25.78
C LYS A 29 -11.27 -29.10 24.88
N PHE A 30 -10.47 -28.15 25.34
CA PHE A 30 -10.12 -26.92 24.58
C PHE A 30 -9.36 -27.21 23.28
N ILE A 31 -8.36 -28.10 23.29
CA ILE A 31 -7.60 -28.48 22.08
C ILE A 31 -8.48 -29.24 21.11
N ILE A 32 -9.38 -30.11 21.61
CA ILE A 32 -10.32 -30.82 20.74
C ILE A 32 -11.26 -29.84 20.02
N TYR A 33 -11.77 -28.82 20.73
CA TYR A 33 -12.58 -27.78 20.10
C TYR A 33 -11.79 -26.98 19.05
N ILE A 34 -10.54 -26.60 19.33
CA ILE A 34 -9.69 -25.92 18.35
C ILE A 34 -9.47 -26.80 17.13
N LEU A 35 -9.13 -28.07 17.31
CA LEU A 35 -8.90 -29.01 16.22
C LEU A 35 -10.18 -29.20 15.37
N LEU A 36 -11.33 -29.32 16.02
CA LEU A 36 -12.62 -29.42 15.35
C LEU A 36 -12.95 -28.15 14.53
N ILE A 37 -12.67 -26.96 15.09
CA ILE A 37 -12.84 -25.70 14.37
C ILE A 37 -11.91 -25.64 13.17
N VAL A 38 -10.65 -26.04 13.31
CA VAL A 38 -9.66 -26.06 12.20
C VAL A 38 -10.09 -27.03 11.10
N ILE A 39 -10.57 -28.23 11.46
CA ILE A 39 -11.08 -29.21 10.50
C ILE A 39 -12.33 -28.68 9.78
N LEU A 40 -13.29 -28.12 10.52
CA LEU A 40 -14.49 -27.51 9.92
C LEU A 40 -14.14 -26.35 9.00
N LEU A 41 -13.18 -25.50 9.38
CA LEU A 41 -12.65 -24.44 8.53
C LEU A 41 -12.00 -25.02 7.26
N GLY A 42 -11.19 -26.07 7.39
CA GLY A 42 -10.57 -26.74 6.25
C GLY A 42 -11.60 -27.33 5.29
N ILE A 43 -12.64 -28.00 5.81
CA ILE A 43 -13.75 -28.51 5.01
C ILE A 43 -14.53 -27.36 4.34
N ALA A 44 -14.80 -26.28 5.06
CA ALA A 44 -15.49 -25.12 4.52
C ALA A 44 -14.70 -24.45 3.38
N ILE A 45 -13.38 -24.32 3.54
CA ILE A 45 -12.48 -23.81 2.48
C ILE A 45 -12.47 -24.77 1.28
N TYR A 46 -12.37 -26.05 1.50
CA TYR A 46 -12.40 -27.06 0.42
C TYR A 46 -13.72 -27.02 -0.35
N LEU A 47 -14.86 -27.03 0.34
CA LEU A 47 -16.17 -26.89 -0.29
C LEU A 47 -16.30 -25.57 -1.04
N TYR A 48 -15.80 -24.46 -0.47
CA TYR A 48 -15.82 -23.15 -1.16
C TYR A 48 -14.99 -23.18 -2.46
N THR A 49 -13.83 -23.86 -2.48
CA THR A 49 -13.03 -23.97 -3.72
C THR A 49 -13.76 -24.78 -4.79
N GLU A 50 -14.42 -25.89 -4.43
CA GLU A 50 -15.17 -26.74 -5.36
C GLU A 50 -16.40 -26.02 -5.96
N ILE A 51 -17.12 -25.21 -5.16
CA ILE A 51 -18.30 -24.48 -5.61
C ILE A 51 -18.00 -23.03 -6.00
N SER A 52 -16.72 -22.66 -6.12
CA SER A 52 -16.26 -21.28 -6.39
C SER A 52 -16.88 -20.69 -7.68
N TYR A 53 -17.16 -21.54 -8.69
CA TYR A 53 -17.80 -21.14 -9.94
C TYR A 53 -19.19 -20.51 -9.73
N ILE A 54 -19.93 -20.91 -8.67
CA ILE A 54 -21.23 -20.33 -8.32
C ILE A 54 -21.07 -18.89 -7.80
N PHE A 55 -19.94 -18.62 -7.09
CA PHE A 55 -19.65 -17.31 -6.53
C PHE A 55 -18.93 -16.38 -7.51
N THR A 56 -18.39 -16.91 -8.62
CA THR A 56 -17.67 -16.10 -9.62
C THR A 56 -18.49 -14.91 -10.13
N PRO A 57 -19.77 -15.05 -10.55
CA PRO A 57 -20.56 -13.90 -11.00
C PRO A 57 -20.80 -12.89 -9.87
N ILE A 58 -21.03 -13.35 -8.64
CA ILE A 58 -21.21 -12.47 -7.47
C ILE A 58 -19.89 -11.70 -7.21
N ASN A 59 -18.76 -12.39 -7.17
CA ASN A 59 -17.46 -11.78 -6.99
C ASN A 59 -17.15 -10.75 -8.10
N THR A 60 -17.50 -11.06 -9.35
CA THR A 60 -17.33 -10.15 -10.48
C THR A 60 -18.18 -8.88 -10.31
N ILE A 61 -19.45 -9.01 -9.95
CA ILE A 61 -20.34 -7.87 -9.69
C ILE A 61 -19.81 -7.04 -8.51
N VAL A 62 -19.49 -7.70 -7.41
CA VAL A 62 -18.98 -7.05 -6.19
C VAL A 62 -17.68 -6.30 -6.46
N SER A 63 -16.70 -6.93 -7.12
CA SER A 63 -15.43 -6.29 -7.46
C SER A 63 -15.59 -5.15 -8.46
N SER A 64 -16.50 -5.28 -9.43
CA SER A 64 -16.80 -4.24 -10.42
C SER A 64 -17.41 -2.97 -9.79
N ILE A 65 -18.05 -3.08 -8.63
CA ILE A 65 -18.68 -1.96 -7.92
C ILE A 65 -17.76 -1.44 -6.82
N ILE A 66 -17.20 -2.33 -5.99
CA ILE A 66 -16.42 -1.95 -4.82
C ILE A 66 -15.09 -1.28 -5.21
N THR A 67 -14.39 -1.81 -6.21
CA THR A 67 -13.10 -1.26 -6.63
C THR A 67 -13.20 0.20 -7.09
N PRO A 68 -14.10 0.59 -8.00
CA PRO A 68 -14.30 2.00 -8.36
C PRO A 68 -14.66 2.90 -7.16
N ILE A 69 -15.50 2.39 -6.25
CA ILE A 69 -15.91 3.15 -5.06
C ILE A 69 -14.72 3.42 -4.15
N ILE A 70 -13.90 2.40 -3.83
CA ILE A 70 -12.72 2.56 -2.98
C ILE A 70 -11.73 3.57 -3.61
N VAL A 71 -11.45 3.42 -4.91
CA VAL A 71 -10.59 4.35 -5.63
C VAL A 71 -11.17 5.76 -5.62
N ALA A 72 -12.48 5.91 -5.87
CA ALA A 72 -13.16 7.20 -5.82
C ALA A 72 -13.09 7.85 -4.43
N TYR A 73 -13.20 7.09 -3.33
CA TYR A 73 -13.05 7.61 -1.97
C TYR A 73 -11.64 8.17 -1.71
N VAL A 74 -10.59 7.52 -2.21
CA VAL A 74 -9.22 8.05 -2.09
C VAL A 74 -9.10 9.38 -2.82
N PHE A 75 -9.52 9.43 -4.08
CA PHE A 75 -9.53 10.69 -4.84
C PHE A 75 -10.46 11.74 -4.24
N TYR A 76 -11.57 11.33 -3.61
CA TYR A 76 -12.43 12.22 -2.85
C TYR A 76 -11.66 12.91 -1.72
N TYR A 77 -10.94 12.17 -0.87
CA TYR A 77 -10.15 12.78 0.19
C TYR A 77 -9.01 13.66 -0.34
N MET A 78 -8.41 13.29 -1.47
CA MET A 78 -7.39 14.09 -2.14
C MET A 78 -7.92 15.41 -2.69
N LEU A 79 -9.08 15.41 -3.33
CA LEU A 79 -9.64 16.58 -4.01
C LEU A 79 -10.62 17.40 -3.15
N ASN A 80 -11.16 16.83 -2.07
CA ASN A 80 -12.12 17.51 -1.19
C ASN A 80 -11.61 18.85 -0.61
N PRO A 81 -10.32 19.00 -0.19
CA PRO A 81 -9.79 20.29 0.22
C PRO A 81 -9.88 21.36 -0.89
N LEU A 82 -9.60 20.98 -2.15
CA LEU A 82 -9.74 21.87 -3.31
C LEU A 82 -11.20 22.25 -3.55
N VAL A 83 -12.10 21.27 -3.47
CA VAL A 83 -13.55 21.53 -3.58
C VAL A 83 -14.02 22.47 -2.49
N ASN A 84 -13.62 22.27 -1.25
CA ASN A 84 -14.00 23.13 -0.14
C ASN A 84 -13.42 24.55 -0.28
N PHE A 85 -12.23 24.69 -0.87
CA PHE A 85 -11.64 25.99 -1.19
C PHE A 85 -12.45 26.73 -2.27
N PHE A 86 -12.79 26.07 -3.36
CA PHE A 86 -13.56 26.66 -4.46
C PHE A 86 -15.03 26.87 -4.09
N ALA A 87 -15.63 26.01 -3.29
CA ALA A 87 -17.02 26.11 -2.84
C ALA A 87 -17.28 27.35 -1.95
N LYS A 88 -16.23 28.05 -1.49
CA LYS A 88 -16.38 29.37 -0.83
C LYS A 88 -16.83 30.47 -1.80
N LYS A 89 -16.56 30.31 -3.11
CA LYS A 89 -16.84 31.33 -4.12
C LYS A 89 -17.83 30.88 -5.22
N MET A 90 -18.11 29.58 -5.32
CA MET A 90 -18.98 29.02 -6.34
C MET A 90 -19.83 27.89 -5.79
N SER A 91 -20.83 27.40 -6.58
CA SER A 91 -21.65 26.27 -6.16
C SER A 91 -20.79 25.01 -5.97
N ARG A 92 -21.20 24.14 -5.04
CA ARG A 92 -20.47 22.88 -4.80
C ARG A 92 -20.42 21.97 -6.05
N PHE A 93 -21.43 22.06 -6.91
CA PHE A 93 -21.44 21.39 -8.22
C PHE A 93 -20.26 21.85 -9.09
N SER A 94 -20.14 23.16 -9.31
CA SER A 94 -19.07 23.76 -10.15
C SER A 94 -17.68 23.54 -9.52
N ALA A 95 -17.57 23.65 -8.19
CA ALA A 95 -16.33 23.39 -7.45
C ALA A 95 -15.86 21.94 -7.61
N SER A 96 -16.79 20.98 -7.58
CA SER A 96 -16.48 19.54 -7.77
C SER A 96 -15.99 19.26 -9.20
N LEU A 97 -16.68 19.81 -10.22
CA LEU A 97 -16.24 19.70 -11.61
C LEU A 97 -14.86 20.29 -11.85
N LEU A 98 -14.62 21.50 -11.31
CA LEU A 98 -13.33 22.17 -11.44
C LEU A 98 -12.20 21.38 -10.76
N ALA A 99 -12.45 20.85 -9.56
CA ALA A 99 -11.46 20.05 -8.85
C ALA A 99 -11.13 18.74 -9.59
N ILE A 100 -12.14 18.06 -10.15
CA ILE A 100 -11.91 16.86 -10.99
C ILE A 100 -11.11 17.23 -12.24
N LEU A 101 -11.47 18.32 -12.92
CA LEU A 101 -10.74 18.79 -14.10
C LEU A 101 -9.28 19.07 -13.79
N ILE A 102 -8.98 19.76 -12.67
CA ILE A 102 -7.61 20.02 -12.20
C ILE A 102 -6.91 18.69 -11.94
N GLY A 103 -7.56 17.74 -11.25
CA GLY A 103 -6.99 16.41 -10.98
C GLY A 103 -6.63 15.65 -12.27
N VAL A 104 -7.54 15.64 -13.24
CA VAL A 104 -7.32 15.00 -14.56
C VAL A 104 -6.17 15.70 -15.30
N ILE A 105 -6.14 17.02 -15.35
CA ILE A 105 -5.07 17.77 -16.00
C ILE A 105 -3.73 17.49 -15.31
N THR A 106 -3.68 17.44 -13.98
CA THR A 106 -2.46 17.08 -13.25
C THR A 106 -1.95 15.70 -13.62
N VAL A 107 -2.83 14.69 -13.68
CA VAL A 107 -2.48 13.33 -14.10
C VAL A 107 -1.99 13.32 -15.56
N LEU A 108 -2.65 14.03 -16.46
CA LEU A 108 -2.22 14.13 -17.86
C LEU A 108 -0.85 14.81 -18.02
N ILE A 109 -0.58 15.90 -17.27
CA ILE A 109 0.74 16.55 -17.27
C ILE A 109 1.82 15.57 -16.79
N VAL A 110 1.54 14.76 -15.78
CA VAL A 110 2.49 13.75 -15.29
C VAL A 110 2.72 12.67 -16.35
N ILE A 111 1.66 12.13 -16.95
CA ILE A 111 1.79 11.07 -17.96
C ILE A 111 2.56 11.59 -19.20
N ILE A 112 2.19 12.77 -19.70
CA ILE A 112 2.78 13.33 -20.93
C ILE A 112 4.18 13.94 -20.69
N GLY A 113 4.39 14.54 -19.50
CA GLY A 113 5.65 15.22 -19.20
C GLY A 113 6.70 14.31 -18.53
N VAL A 114 6.28 13.41 -17.64
CA VAL A 114 7.20 12.63 -16.79
C VAL A 114 7.54 11.26 -17.41
N VAL A 115 6.55 10.56 -17.96
CA VAL A 115 6.76 9.23 -18.54
C VAL A 115 7.79 9.23 -19.69
N PRO A 116 7.72 10.13 -20.67
CA PRO A 116 8.74 10.20 -21.74
C PRO A 116 10.15 10.41 -21.19
N ILE A 117 10.29 11.25 -20.19
CA ILE A 117 11.59 11.55 -19.56
C ILE A 117 12.16 10.32 -18.86
N ILE A 118 11.33 9.54 -18.18
CA ILE A 118 11.76 8.27 -17.56
C ILE A 118 12.27 7.31 -18.65
N VAL A 119 11.53 7.19 -19.75
CA VAL A 119 11.89 6.31 -20.86
C VAL A 119 13.21 6.76 -21.49
N GLU A 120 13.36 8.05 -21.80
CA GLU A 120 14.57 8.63 -22.37
C GLU A 120 15.78 8.45 -21.44
N GLN A 121 15.63 8.75 -20.15
CA GLN A 121 16.72 8.59 -19.18
C GLN A 121 17.13 7.14 -19.00
N THR A 122 16.16 6.21 -19.01
CA THR A 122 16.46 4.78 -18.95
C THR A 122 17.23 4.32 -20.18
N GLN A 123 16.88 4.81 -21.38
CA GLN A 123 17.60 4.53 -22.61
C GLN A 123 19.03 5.09 -22.58
N ASN A 124 19.17 6.35 -22.13
CA ASN A 124 20.47 7.00 -21.98
C ASN A 124 21.38 6.27 -20.99
N LEU A 125 20.80 5.75 -19.90
CA LEU A 125 21.55 4.92 -18.96
C LEU A 125 22.00 3.60 -19.58
N ILE A 126 21.12 2.88 -20.29
CA ILE A 126 21.43 1.61 -20.93
C ILE A 126 22.59 1.78 -21.92
N THR A 127 22.58 2.85 -22.68
CA THR A 127 23.66 3.17 -23.63
C THR A 127 24.97 3.58 -22.93
N ALA A 128 24.89 4.20 -21.76
CA ALA A 128 26.04 4.60 -20.95
C ALA A 128 26.62 3.49 -20.06
N LEU A 129 25.86 2.44 -19.75
CA LEU A 129 26.27 1.33 -18.88
C LEU A 129 27.59 0.66 -19.27
N PRO A 130 27.86 0.33 -20.56
CA PRO A 130 29.14 -0.26 -20.95
C PRO A 130 30.33 0.61 -20.53
N ARG A 131 30.25 1.91 -20.80
CA ARG A 131 31.27 2.89 -20.41
C ARG A 131 31.51 2.94 -18.90
N TYR A 132 30.46 2.86 -18.11
CA TYR A 132 30.60 2.88 -16.62
C TYR A 132 31.25 1.61 -16.11
N ILE A 133 30.91 0.46 -16.68
CA ILE A 133 31.54 -0.81 -16.31
C ILE A 133 33.03 -0.78 -16.67
N GLU A 134 33.41 -0.21 -17.82
CA GLU A 134 34.83 -0.03 -18.20
C GLU A 134 35.57 0.90 -17.22
N ILE A 135 34.95 2.01 -16.81
CA ILE A 135 35.53 2.92 -15.82
C ILE A 135 35.73 2.19 -14.48
N VAL A 136 34.71 1.46 -14.01
CA VAL A 136 34.81 0.69 -12.75
C VAL A 136 35.89 -0.39 -12.87
N LYS A 137 35.98 -1.10 -14.00
CA LYS A 137 37.04 -2.09 -14.24
C LYS A 137 38.42 -1.44 -14.21
N GLY A 138 38.61 -0.29 -14.86
CA GLY A 138 39.86 0.44 -14.83
C GLY A 138 40.29 0.89 -13.43
N TYR A 139 39.36 1.35 -12.62
CA TYR A 139 39.65 1.65 -11.20
C TYR A 139 40.02 0.39 -10.42
N LEU A 140 39.30 -0.71 -10.58
CA LEU A 140 39.57 -1.96 -9.89
C LEU A 140 40.93 -2.57 -10.32
N GLU A 141 41.29 -2.47 -11.60
CA GLU A 141 42.60 -2.90 -12.10
C GLU A 141 43.76 -2.08 -11.55
N THR A 142 43.56 -0.78 -11.32
CA THR A 142 44.56 0.12 -10.70
C THR A 142 44.87 -0.26 -9.26
N TYR A 143 43.93 -0.91 -8.55
CA TYR A 143 44.08 -1.36 -7.16
C TYR A 143 44.17 -2.90 -7.04
N SER A 144 44.50 -3.60 -8.12
CA SER A 144 44.51 -5.07 -8.20
C SER A 144 45.55 -5.77 -7.30
N ASP A 145 46.54 -5.03 -6.74
CA ASP A 145 47.52 -5.58 -5.78
C ASP A 145 46.89 -5.99 -4.44
N ASN A 146 45.66 -5.64 -4.19
CA ASN A 146 44.95 -6.00 -2.95
C ASN A 146 44.06 -7.25 -3.17
N ALA A 147 44.30 -8.30 -2.37
CA ALA A 147 43.55 -9.57 -2.46
C ALA A 147 42.01 -9.40 -2.36
N TYR A 148 41.52 -8.41 -1.59
CA TYR A 148 40.09 -8.11 -1.49
C TYR A 148 39.54 -7.49 -2.79
N VAL A 149 40.36 -6.70 -3.50
CA VAL A 149 39.99 -6.10 -4.77
C VAL A 149 39.93 -7.15 -5.85
N GLN A 150 40.82 -8.14 -5.86
CA GLN A 150 40.78 -9.26 -6.81
C GLN A 150 39.47 -10.05 -6.75
N VAL A 151 38.94 -10.33 -5.55
CA VAL A 151 37.63 -10.99 -5.38
C VAL A 151 36.50 -10.14 -5.98
N VAL A 152 36.54 -8.82 -5.84
CA VAL A 152 35.57 -7.91 -6.42
C VAL A 152 35.68 -7.86 -7.94
N VAL A 153 36.92 -7.83 -8.47
CA VAL A 153 37.19 -7.88 -9.93
C VAL A 153 36.64 -9.17 -10.54
N GLU A 154 36.90 -10.30 -9.92
CA GLU A 154 36.42 -11.60 -10.37
C GLU A 154 34.90 -11.67 -10.35
N TYR A 155 34.27 -11.17 -9.28
CA TYR A 155 32.82 -11.08 -9.16
C TYR A 155 32.21 -10.17 -10.22
N VAL A 156 32.81 -8.99 -10.46
CA VAL A 156 32.40 -8.04 -11.51
C VAL A 156 32.50 -8.66 -12.90
N ASN A 157 33.62 -9.32 -13.21
CA ASN A 157 33.85 -9.96 -14.52
C ASN A 157 32.92 -11.14 -14.75
N THR A 158 32.60 -11.92 -13.70
CA THR A 158 31.78 -13.14 -13.84
C THR A 158 30.30 -12.86 -13.80
N ASN A 159 29.85 -11.88 -12.97
CA ASN A 159 28.44 -11.67 -12.69
C ASN A 159 27.82 -10.41 -13.33
N LEU A 160 28.63 -9.39 -13.67
CA LEU A 160 28.14 -8.20 -14.35
C LEU A 160 28.09 -8.41 -15.87
N ASN A 161 27.09 -9.16 -16.30
CA ASN A 161 26.75 -9.27 -17.71
C ASN A 161 25.91 -8.05 -18.10
N VAL A 162 26.53 -7.09 -18.80
CA VAL A 162 25.92 -5.82 -19.25
C VAL A 162 24.60 -6.06 -19.98
N SER A 163 24.54 -7.10 -20.83
CA SER A 163 23.33 -7.43 -21.57
C SER A 163 22.18 -7.87 -20.65
N LYS A 164 22.45 -8.68 -19.61
CA LYS A 164 21.43 -9.09 -18.63
C LYS A 164 20.95 -7.95 -17.75
N ILE A 165 21.84 -7.02 -17.39
CA ILE A 165 21.47 -5.84 -16.58
C ILE A 165 20.64 -4.89 -17.45
N SER A 166 21.05 -4.59 -18.67
CA SER A 166 20.29 -3.74 -19.59
C SER A 166 18.92 -4.34 -19.91
N GLU A 167 18.81 -5.65 -20.19
CA GLU A 167 17.52 -6.32 -20.37
C GLU A 167 16.61 -6.26 -19.14
N ARG A 168 17.17 -6.36 -17.92
CA ARG A 168 16.38 -6.20 -16.69
C ARG A 168 15.91 -4.77 -16.50
N LEU A 169 16.75 -3.79 -16.78
CA LEU A 169 16.38 -2.36 -16.68
C LEU A 169 15.31 -2.00 -17.72
N VAL A 170 15.46 -2.47 -18.97
CA VAL A 170 14.42 -2.30 -20.02
C VAL A 170 13.12 -2.97 -19.58
N ARG A 171 13.17 -4.21 -19.07
CA ARG A 171 11.97 -4.90 -18.57
C ARG A 171 11.31 -4.15 -17.41
N VAL A 172 12.08 -3.64 -16.46
CA VAL A 172 11.53 -2.84 -15.34
C VAL A 172 10.92 -1.55 -15.86
N ALA A 173 11.60 -0.80 -16.71
CA ALA A 173 11.08 0.44 -17.27
C ALA A 173 9.82 0.21 -18.13
N THR A 174 9.84 -0.81 -18.99
CA THR A 174 8.67 -1.19 -19.82
C THR A 174 7.53 -1.75 -18.96
N SER A 175 7.82 -2.52 -17.90
CA SER A 175 6.79 -3.03 -17.00
C SER A 175 6.15 -1.91 -16.16
N ILE A 176 6.90 -0.88 -15.77
CA ILE A 176 6.33 0.31 -15.13
C ILE A 176 5.43 1.06 -16.12
N ALA A 177 5.93 1.34 -17.33
CA ALA A 177 5.15 2.02 -18.36
C ALA A 177 3.90 1.20 -18.77
N GLN A 178 4.05 -0.10 -18.99
CA GLN A 178 2.94 -1.01 -19.31
C GLN A 178 2.02 -1.22 -18.10
N GLY A 179 2.54 -1.27 -16.89
CA GLY A 179 1.76 -1.39 -15.66
C GLY A 179 0.84 -0.19 -15.44
N VAL A 180 1.32 1.02 -15.73
CA VAL A 180 0.48 2.23 -15.72
C VAL A 180 -0.60 2.13 -16.82
N VAL A 181 -0.21 1.77 -18.05
CA VAL A 181 -1.14 1.67 -19.19
C VAL A 181 -2.11 0.48 -19.04
N SER A 182 -1.65 -0.69 -18.59
CA SER A 182 -2.49 -1.87 -18.43
C SER A 182 -3.43 -1.77 -17.22
N SER A 183 -3.00 -1.13 -16.14
CA SER A 183 -3.90 -0.80 -15.02
C SER A 183 -5.03 0.12 -15.47
N ILE A 184 -4.77 1.00 -16.43
CA ILE A 184 -5.78 1.84 -17.07
C ILE A 184 -6.68 1.01 -18.01
N SER A 185 -6.12 0.11 -18.81
CA SER A 185 -6.86 -0.64 -19.84
C SER A 185 -7.67 -1.83 -19.30
N SER A 186 -7.14 -2.54 -18.29
CA SER A 186 -7.80 -3.74 -17.72
C SER A 186 -9.05 -3.41 -16.89
N THR A 187 -9.32 -2.14 -16.63
CA THR A 187 -10.42 -1.70 -15.76
C THR A 187 -11.22 -0.57 -16.42
N ALA A 188 -11.65 -0.77 -17.68
CA ALA A 188 -12.52 0.20 -18.36
C ALA A 188 -13.73 0.61 -17.51
N SER A 189 -14.30 -0.33 -16.73
CA SER A 189 -15.39 -0.03 -15.79
C SER A 189 -14.95 0.92 -14.68
N VAL A 190 -13.71 0.81 -14.16
CA VAL A 190 -13.18 1.74 -13.13
C VAL A 190 -12.99 3.12 -13.73
N LEU A 191 -12.43 3.21 -14.93
CA LEU A 191 -12.19 4.51 -15.61
C LEU A 191 -13.48 5.28 -15.90
N ILE A 192 -14.56 4.57 -16.23
CA ILE A 192 -15.85 5.21 -16.48
C ILE A 192 -16.60 5.46 -15.17
N THR A 193 -16.67 4.47 -14.29
CA THR A 193 -17.50 4.52 -13.08
C THR A 193 -16.88 5.40 -11.99
N MET A 194 -15.54 5.36 -11.81
CA MET A 194 -14.85 6.10 -10.75
C MET A 194 -15.05 7.62 -10.85
N PRO A 195 -14.90 8.30 -12.00
CA PRO A 195 -15.16 9.74 -12.09
C PRO A 195 -16.60 10.11 -11.74
N PHE A 196 -17.60 9.29 -12.13
CA PHE A 196 -18.99 9.51 -11.74
C PHE A 196 -19.18 9.39 -10.22
N VAL A 197 -18.69 8.29 -9.62
CA VAL A 197 -18.77 8.09 -8.16
C VAL A 197 -18.05 9.21 -7.45
N LEU A 198 -16.83 9.59 -7.89
CA LEU A 198 -16.05 10.67 -7.34
C LEU A 198 -16.80 12.00 -7.39
N PHE A 199 -17.43 12.32 -8.52
CA PHE A 199 -18.21 13.52 -8.67
C PHE A 199 -19.37 13.58 -7.66
N PHE A 200 -20.14 12.50 -7.53
CA PHE A 200 -21.24 12.43 -6.57
C PHE A 200 -20.75 12.49 -5.11
N LEU A 201 -19.63 11.84 -4.79
CA LEU A 201 -19.00 11.95 -3.46
C LEU A 201 -18.58 13.39 -3.17
N LEU A 202 -17.89 14.07 -4.08
CA LEU A 202 -17.45 15.46 -3.89
C LEU A 202 -18.63 16.44 -3.76
N LYS A 203 -19.69 16.18 -4.50
CA LYS A 203 -20.90 17.01 -4.50
C LYS A 203 -21.78 16.78 -3.28
N ASP A 204 -22.08 15.50 -2.96
CA ASP A 204 -23.19 15.11 -2.09
C ASP A 204 -22.82 14.04 -1.04
N ALA A 205 -21.54 13.90 -0.63
CA ALA A 205 -21.09 12.87 0.34
C ALA A 205 -21.98 12.80 1.60
N THR A 206 -22.33 13.95 2.15
CA THR A 206 -23.18 14.03 3.37
C THR A 206 -24.57 13.44 3.15
N LYS A 207 -25.13 13.60 1.93
CA LYS A 207 -26.45 13.02 1.62
C LYS A 207 -26.34 11.51 1.46
N PHE A 208 -25.24 11.03 0.86
CA PHE A 208 -24.97 9.60 0.69
C PHE A 208 -24.83 8.92 2.05
N ASN A 209 -24.01 9.48 2.96
CA ASN A 209 -23.85 8.94 4.29
C ASN A 209 -25.19 8.90 5.06
N LYS A 210 -25.99 9.96 5.00
CA LYS A 210 -27.33 9.98 5.60
C LYS A 210 -28.25 8.93 5.01
N PHE A 211 -28.22 8.73 3.70
CA PHE A 211 -29.01 7.69 3.03
C PHE A 211 -28.61 6.30 3.52
N VAL A 212 -27.33 5.98 3.58
CA VAL A 212 -26.83 4.69 4.09
C VAL A 212 -27.26 4.47 5.55
N ILE A 213 -27.14 5.49 6.39
CA ILE A 213 -27.55 5.43 7.81
C ILE A 213 -29.07 5.21 7.92
N SER A 214 -29.88 5.84 7.07
CA SER A 214 -31.36 5.71 7.10
C SER A 214 -31.87 4.32 6.74
N LEU A 215 -31.05 3.47 6.12
CA LEU A 215 -31.38 2.07 5.82
C LEU A 215 -31.22 1.17 7.05
N LEU A 216 -30.62 1.67 8.13
CA LEU A 216 -30.33 0.90 9.32
C LEU A 216 -31.48 1.00 10.35
N PRO A 217 -31.65 -0.02 11.22
CA PRO A 217 -32.50 0.09 12.38
C PRO A 217 -32.09 1.26 13.28
N LYS A 218 -33.04 2.02 13.84
CA LYS A 218 -32.80 3.21 14.69
C LYS A 218 -31.75 3.03 15.78
N LYS A 219 -31.63 1.80 16.34
CA LYS A 219 -30.64 1.47 17.36
C LYS A 219 -29.19 1.49 16.84
N LEU A 220 -28.99 1.31 15.55
CA LEU A 220 -27.68 1.26 14.89
C LEU A 220 -27.29 2.58 14.22
N GLU A 221 -28.25 3.50 14.00
CA GLU A 221 -28.00 4.77 13.28
C GLU A 221 -26.85 5.56 13.95
N LYS A 222 -26.94 5.78 15.26
CA LYS A 222 -25.93 6.57 16.00
C LYS A 222 -24.55 5.88 16.04
N PRO A 223 -24.41 4.61 16.47
CA PRO A 223 -23.11 3.92 16.46
C PRO A 223 -22.45 3.85 15.09
N VAL A 224 -23.24 3.66 14.02
CA VAL A 224 -22.71 3.59 12.67
C VAL A 224 -22.31 4.97 12.16
N SER A 225 -23.11 6.03 12.44
CA SER A 225 -22.71 7.41 12.12
C SER A 225 -21.40 7.79 12.77
N GLU A 226 -21.24 7.53 14.08
CA GLU A 226 -19.99 7.79 14.82
C GLU A 226 -18.79 7.00 14.23
N THR A 227 -19.05 5.79 13.72
CA THR A 227 -18.01 4.96 13.09
C THR A 227 -17.61 5.52 11.73
N ILE A 228 -18.58 5.97 10.93
CA ILE A 228 -18.31 6.62 9.61
C ILE A 228 -17.52 7.90 9.84
N ASP A 229 -17.91 8.74 10.79
CA ASP A 229 -17.21 9.99 11.11
C ASP A 229 -15.76 9.73 11.55
N GLU A 230 -15.53 8.69 12.38
CA GLU A 230 -14.18 8.28 12.81
C GLU A 230 -13.33 7.76 11.64
N ILE A 231 -13.94 7.02 10.72
CA ILE A 231 -13.26 6.55 9.49
C ILE A 231 -12.91 7.75 8.59
N ASP A 232 -13.87 8.64 8.35
CA ASP A 232 -13.68 9.84 7.53
C ASP A 232 -12.56 10.73 8.08
N GLU A 233 -12.49 10.92 9.40
CA GLU A 233 -11.44 11.69 10.05
C GLU A 233 -10.07 11.00 9.88
N LYS A 234 -9.95 9.72 10.22
CA LYS A 234 -8.66 9.00 10.18
C LYS A 234 -8.13 8.82 8.76
N VAL A 235 -8.99 8.37 7.84
CA VAL A 235 -8.59 8.12 6.45
C VAL A 235 -8.35 9.44 5.73
N GLY A 236 -9.22 10.41 5.93
CA GLY A 236 -9.09 11.74 5.32
C GLY A 236 -7.81 12.45 5.76
N SER A 237 -7.55 12.49 7.08
CA SER A 237 -6.33 13.09 7.64
C SER A 237 -5.07 12.40 7.14
N TYR A 238 -5.10 11.05 7.04
CA TYR A 238 -3.96 10.30 6.50
C TYR A 238 -3.69 10.64 5.02
N ILE A 239 -4.71 10.56 4.16
CA ILE A 239 -4.54 10.80 2.71
C ILE A 239 -4.08 12.23 2.46
N GLN A 240 -4.73 13.23 3.09
CA GLN A 240 -4.35 14.63 2.96
C GLN A 240 -2.95 14.90 3.50
N GLY A 241 -2.62 14.32 4.66
CA GLY A 241 -1.28 14.42 5.25
C GLY A 241 -0.21 13.85 4.33
N GLN A 242 -0.45 12.64 3.78
CA GLN A 242 0.51 11.99 2.89
C GLN A 242 0.71 12.76 1.58
N MET A 243 -0.35 13.39 1.04
CA MET A 243 -0.21 14.28 -0.10
C MET A 243 0.68 15.50 0.21
N LEU A 244 0.48 16.13 1.35
CA LEU A 244 1.31 17.27 1.75
C LEU A 244 2.78 16.86 1.97
N VAL A 245 3.00 15.71 2.64
CA VAL A 245 4.34 15.14 2.84
C VAL A 245 5.01 14.88 1.49
N SER A 246 4.31 14.22 0.55
CA SER A 246 4.86 13.90 -0.77
C SER A 246 5.18 15.17 -1.59
N LEU A 247 4.34 16.18 -1.48
CA LEU A 247 4.60 17.49 -2.12
C LEU A 247 5.83 18.19 -1.52
N CYS A 248 5.99 18.16 -0.19
CA CYS A 248 7.17 18.70 0.49
C CYS A 248 8.44 17.95 0.08
N ILE A 249 8.40 16.61 0.00
CA ILE A 249 9.53 15.79 -0.48
C ILE A 249 9.91 16.22 -1.90
N GLY A 250 8.93 16.30 -2.81
CA GLY A 250 9.17 16.74 -4.18
C GLY A 250 9.80 18.13 -4.27
N ALA A 251 9.27 19.10 -3.52
CA ALA A 251 9.80 20.46 -3.48
C ALA A 251 11.25 20.50 -2.95
N MET A 252 11.53 19.80 -1.86
CA MET A 252 12.88 19.74 -1.27
C MET A 252 13.87 19.03 -2.19
N LEU A 253 13.50 17.91 -2.80
CA LEU A 253 14.35 17.22 -3.78
C LEU A 253 14.59 18.09 -5.02
N PHE A 254 13.57 18.79 -5.51
CA PHE A 254 13.73 19.72 -6.63
C PHE A 254 14.78 20.80 -6.32
N ILE A 255 14.66 21.45 -5.15
CA ILE A 255 15.62 22.45 -4.70
C ILE A 255 17.01 21.84 -4.54
N GLY A 256 17.12 20.71 -3.82
CA GLY A 256 18.40 20.05 -3.56
C GLY A 256 19.10 19.58 -4.83
N TYR A 257 18.37 18.97 -5.76
CA TYR A 257 18.92 18.52 -7.04
C TYR A 257 19.37 19.66 -7.92
N ASN A 258 18.65 20.81 -7.93
CA ASN A 258 19.11 22.02 -8.63
C ASN A 258 20.38 22.60 -8.00
N ILE A 259 20.49 22.66 -6.67
CA ILE A 259 21.68 23.17 -5.97
C ILE A 259 22.93 22.37 -6.35
N ILE A 260 22.82 21.05 -6.45
CA ILE A 260 23.97 20.20 -6.82
C ILE A 260 24.20 20.12 -8.33
N GLY A 261 23.32 20.70 -9.15
CA GLY A 261 23.39 20.68 -10.61
C GLY A 261 23.07 19.31 -11.22
N LEU A 262 22.18 18.54 -10.59
CA LEU A 262 21.76 17.23 -11.12
C LEU A 262 20.87 17.43 -12.35
N HIS A 263 21.21 16.77 -13.46
CA HIS A 263 20.38 16.81 -14.68
C HIS A 263 18.96 16.27 -14.39
N TYR A 264 17.96 16.84 -15.07
CA TYR A 264 16.55 16.43 -14.93
C TYR A 264 15.97 16.58 -13.51
N ALA A 265 16.50 17.52 -12.71
CA ALA A 265 16.10 17.76 -11.33
C ALA A 265 14.57 17.85 -11.14
N PHE A 266 13.87 18.59 -12.03
CA PHE A 266 12.41 18.72 -11.96
C PHE A 266 11.68 17.39 -12.13
N SER A 267 12.10 16.61 -13.10
CA SER A 267 11.46 15.31 -13.41
C SER A 267 11.69 14.29 -12.31
N LEU A 268 12.95 14.19 -11.84
CA LEU A 268 13.31 13.29 -10.75
C LEU A 268 12.58 13.63 -9.45
N ALA A 269 12.49 14.93 -9.12
CA ALA A 269 11.76 15.39 -7.96
C ALA A 269 10.25 15.16 -8.08
N THR A 270 9.68 15.34 -9.28
CA THR A 270 8.27 15.08 -9.55
C THR A 270 7.95 13.59 -9.42
N ILE A 271 8.79 12.70 -9.98
CA ILE A 271 8.67 11.25 -9.80
C ILE A 271 8.71 10.89 -8.31
N ALA A 272 9.67 11.46 -7.58
CA ALA A 272 9.81 11.21 -6.15
C ALA A 272 8.58 11.68 -5.36
N ALA A 273 7.99 12.83 -5.70
CA ALA A 273 6.76 13.32 -5.09
C ALA A 273 5.60 12.32 -5.29
N PHE A 274 5.38 11.85 -6.52
CA PHE A 274 4.31 10.89 -6.81
C PHE A 274 4.53 9.53 -6.14
N LEU A 275 5.74 8.99 -6.20
CA LEU A 275 6.04 7.71 -5.55
C LEU A 275 5.92 7.81 -4.03
N SER A 276 6.30 8.95 -3.43
CA SER A 276 6.21 9.20 -1.99
C SER A 276 4.79 9.27 -1.44
N ILE A 277 3.75 9.19 -2.30
CA ILE A 277 2.37 8.94 -1.85
C ILE A 277 2.29 7.59 -1.10
N VAL A 278 3.14 6.62 -1.45
CA VAL A 278 3.30 5.37 -0.71
C VAL A 278 4.48 5.52 0.26
N PRO A 279 4.26 5.55 1.58
CA PRO A 279 5.33 5.73 2.56
C PRO A 279 6.40 4.64 2.48
N TYR A 280 7.61 4.95 2.81
CA TYR A 280 8.81 4.10 2.81
C TYR A 280 9.16 3.52 1.42
N LEU A 281 8.22 2.87 0.76
CA LEU A 281 8.43 2.23 -0.54
C LEU A 281 8.62 3.26 -1.65
N GLY A 282 7.89 4.36 -1.61
CA GLY A 282 7.99 5.45 -2.58
C GLY A 282 9.37 6.08 -2.63
N PRO A 283 9.88 6.64 -1.52
CA PRO A 283 11.23 7.18 -1.47
C PRO A 283 12.32 6.16 -1.83
N ALA A 284 12.17 4.88 -1.42
CA ALA A 284 13.12 3.82 -1.74
C ALA A 284 13.18 3.50 -3.25
N ILE A 285 12.06 3.60 -3.96
CA ILE A 285 12.03 3.44 -5.42
C ILE A 285 12.53 4.71 -6.11
N ALA A 286 12.14 5.88 -5.60
CA ALA A 286 12.44 7.17 -6.21
C ALA A 286 13.94 7.52 -6.26
N ILE A 287 14.74 7.00 -5.32
CA ILE A 287 16.20 7.20 -5.33
C ILE A 287 16.85 6.55 -6.55
N THR A 288 16.28 5.45 -7.08
CA THR A 288 16.89 4.67 -8.16
C THR A 288 17.14 5.49 -9.43
N PRO A 289 16.14 6.17 -10.05
CA PRO A 289 16.39 6.98 -11.23
C PRO A 289 17.35 8.15 -10.96
N ALA A 290 17.28 8.77 -9.79
CA ALA A 290 18.20 9.85 -9.41
C ALA A 290 19.65 9.34 -9.28
N MET A 291 19.83 8.16 -8.68
CA MET A 291 21.13 7.49 -8.57
C MET A 291 21.72 7.21 -9.96
N LEU A 292 20.90 6.74 -10.89
CA LEU A 292 21.31 6.44 -12.25
C LEU A 292 21.77 7.68 -13.01
N VAL A 293 21.03 8.79 -12.90
CA VAL A 293 21.41 10.07 -13.48
C VAL A 293 22.68 10.62 -12.84
N ALA A 294 22.82 10.54 -11.51
CA ALA A 294 24.02 10.97 -10.82
C ALA A 294 25.25 10.14 -11.24
N ALA A 295 25.12 8.81 -11.31
CA ALA A 295 26.17 7.91 -11.75
C ALA A 295 26.57 8.14 -13.21
N SER A 296 25.63 8.55 -14.07
CA SER A 296 25.90 8.92 -15.45
C SER A 296 26.78 10.17 -15.58
N THR A 297 26.82 11.03 -14.58
CA THR A 297 27.62 12.23 -14.59
C THR A 297 29.04 11.96 -14.07
N ASN A 298 29.17 11.64 -12.79
CA ASN A 298 30.40 11.21 -12.15
C ASN A 298 30.13 10.72 -10.71
N TRP A 299 31.11 10.07 -10.07
CA TRP A 299 30.95 9.52 -8.72
C TRP A 299 30.74 10.60 -7.64
N VAL A 300 31.31 11.81 -7.82
CA VAL A 300 31.12 12.95 -6.90
C VAL A 300 29.66 13.41 -6.92
N MET A 301 29.01 13.35 -8.07
CA MET A 301 27.56 13.65 -8.21
C MET A 301 26.72 12.62 -7.45
N VAL A 302 27.11 11.34 -7.46
CA VAL A 302 26.42 10.29 -6.67
C VAL A 302 26.47 10.62 -5.19
N VAL A 303 27.66 11.00 -4.67
CA VAL A 303 27.82 11.38 -3.25
C VAL A 303 26.96 12.62 -2.93
N LYS A 304 27.02 13.67 -3.75
CA LYS A 304 26.18 14.88 -3.58
C LYS A 304 24.70 14.54 -3.55
N MET A 305 24.23 13.69 -4.48
CA MET A 305 22.83 13.27 -4.57
C MET A 305 22.42 12.48 -3.34
N LEU A 306 23.25 11.55 -2.86
CA LEU A 306 23.00 10.79 -1.61
C LEU A 306 22.91 11.69 -0.38
N VAL A 307 23.75 12.73 -0.30
CA VAL A 307 23.68 13.73 0.78
C VAL A 307 22.36 14.50 0.73
N VAL A 308 21.95 14.99 -0.46
CA VAL A 308 20.66 15.67 -0.63
C VAL A 308 19.51 14.75 -0.24
N TRP A 309 19.51 13.53 -0.75
CA TRP A 309 18.47 12.53 -0.42
C TRP A 309 18.43 12.23 1.07
N GLY A 310 19.58 12.02 1.71
CA GLY A 310 19.68 11.77 3.15
C GLY A 310 19.15 12.91 4.00
N ILE A 311 19.46 14.16 3.63
CA ILE A 311 18.92 15.35 4.30
C ILE A 311 17.40 15.41 4.15
N VAL A 312 16.87 15.18 2.95
CA VAL A 312 15.42 15.19 2.71
C VAL A 312 14.72 14.09 3.49
N GLN A 313 15.27 12.87 3.52
CA GLN A 313 14.71 11.77 4.31
C GLN A 313 14.77 12.03 5.82
N PHE A 314 15.84 12.65 6.29
CA PHE A 314 15.95 13.06 7.69
C PHE A 314 14.89 14.12 8.06
N LEU A 315 14.71 15.15 7.22
CA LEU A 315 13.70 16.18 7.42
C LEU A 315 12.28 15.61 7.33
N GLU A 316 12.04 14.72 6.36
CA GLU A 316 10.76 14.05 6.21
C GLU A 316 10.40 13.27 7.47
N GLY A 317 11.26 12.36 7.93
CA GLY A 317 10.96 11.46 9.05
C GLY A 317 10.90 12.15 10.41
N ASN A 318 11.71 13.20 10.65
CA ASN A 318 11.82 13.83 11.96
C ASN A 318 11.04 15.14 12.11
N ILE A 319 10.71 15.82 11.01
CA ILE A 319 10.10 17.16 11.05
C ILE A 319 8.76 17.16 10.29
N ILE A 320 8.76 16.77 9.01
CA ILE A 320 7.60 16.98 8.15
C ILE A 320 6.48 16.01 8.48
N SER A 321 6.77 14.70 8.48
CA SER A 321 5.75 13.67 8.77
C SER A 321 5.14 13.82 10.16
N PRO A 322 5.89 14.04 11.27
CA PRO A 322 5.29 14.27 12.58
C PRO A 322 4.42 15.52 12.66
N ASN A 323 4.83 16.63 12.00
CA ASN A 323 4.09 17.88 12.04
C ASN A 323 2.82 17.86 11.18
N ILE A 324 2.84 17.19 10.03
CA ILE A 324 1.71 17.12 9.11
C ILE A 324 0.72 16.04 9.55
N MET A 325 1.20 14.85 9.85
CA MET A 325 0.36 13.70 10.15
C MET A 325 -0.03 13.61 11.64
N GLY A 326 0.77 14.20 12.53
CA GLY A 326 0.51 14.22 13.95
C GLY A 326 0.19 12.83 14.52
N ARG A 327 -0.93 12.73 15.27
CA ARG A 327 -1.41 11.48 15.87
C ARG A 327 -2.16 10.57 14.90
N SER A 328 -2.40 11.00 13.67
CA SER A 328 -3.17 10.21 12.69
C SER A 328 -2.47 8.92 12.28
N MET A 329 -1.13 8.86 12.41
CA MET A 329 -0.31 7.68 12.13
C MET A 329 0.19 6.96 13.39
N ASN A 330 -0.69 6.64 14.34
CA ASN A 330 -0.34 5.74 15.45
C ASN A 330 -0.24 4.27 14.96
N MET A 331 0.63 4.04 13.96
CA MET A 331 0.94 2.71 13.43
C MET A 331 2.43 2.43 13.56
N HIS A 332 2.75 1.22 14.01
CA HIS A 332 4.15 0.80 14.06
C HIS A 332 4.70 0.72 12.61
N PRO A 333 5.94 1.18 12.33
CA PRO A 333 6.51 1.15 10.97
C PRO A 333 6.43 -0.22 10.28
N LEU A 334 6.66 -1.31 11.02
CA LEU A 334 6.51 -2.67 10.48
C LEU A 334 5.09 -2.96 10.00
N THR A 335 4.06 -2.46 10.71
CA THR A 335 2.66 -2.63 10.26
C THR A 335 2.43 -1.94 8.93
N VAL A 336 2.98 -0.73 8.75
CA VAL A 336 2.88 0.02 7.49
C VAL A 336 3.54 -0.77 6.35
N ILE A 337 4.75 -1.29 6.57
CA ILE A 337 5.48 -2.09 5.57
C ILE A 337 4.68 -3.35 5.19
N PHE A 338 4.19 -4.12 6.18
CA PHE A 338 3.40 -5.32 5.89
C PHE A 338 2.10 -5.02 5.16
N VAL A 339 1.40 -3.96 5.56
CA VAL A 339 0.16 -3.55 4.90
C VAL A 339 0.41 -3.16 3.43
N ILE A 340 1.50 -2.42 3.17
CA ILE A 340 1.90 -2.06 1.80
C ILE A 340 2.26 -3.31 1.00
N LEU A 341 3.07 -4.23 1.56
CA LEU A 341 3.46 -5.47 0.88
C LEU A 341 2.25 -6.36 0.54
N ILE A 342 1.31 -6.50 1.48
CA ILE A 342 0.06 -7.22 1.25
C ILE A 342 -0.75 -6.52 0.15
N GLY A 343 -0.87 -5.20 0.22
CA GLY A 343 -1.57 -4.39 -0.79
C GLY A 343 -0.97 -4.57 -2.19
N VAL A 344 0.36 -4.50 -2.31
CA VAL A 344 1.08 -4.73 -3.59
C VAL A 344 0.76 -6.11 -4.15
N ASN A 345 0.74 -7.14 -3.32
CA ASN A 345 0.45 -8.51 -3.77
C ASN A 345 -1.01 -8.70 -4.20
N ILE A 346 -1.96 -7.97 -3.60
CA ILE A 346 -3.39 -8.10 -3.95
C ILE A 346 -3.73 -7.31 -5.22
N SER A 347 -3.27 -6.07 -5.33
CA SER A 347 -3.71 -5.14 -6.38
C SER A 347 -2.58 -4.25 -6.94
N GLY A 348 -1.32 -4.69 -6.85
CA GLY A 348 -0.18 -3.95 -7.39
C GLY A 348 -0.04 -2.56 -6.77
N VAL A 349 0.24 -1.56 -7.62
CA VAL A 349 0.44 -0.16 -7.21
C VAL A 349 -0.81 0.42 -6.52
N VAL A 350 -2.00 0.09 -7.02
CA VAL A 350 -3.28 0.53 -6.42
C VAL A 350 -3.40 -0.02 -4.99
N GLY A 351 -3.06 -1.29 -4.79
CA GLY A 351 -3.05 -1.91 -3.47
C GLY A 351 -2.02 -1.29 -2.52
N ALA A 352 -0.86 -0.86 -3.01
CA ALA A 352 0.13 -0.13 -2.22
C ALA A 352 -0.42 1.20 -1.67
N ILE A 353 -1.12 1.96 -2.52
CA ILE A 353 -1.73 3.25 -2.15
C ILE A 353 -2.91 3.05 -1.19
N LEU A 354 -3.76 2.07 -1.47
CA LEU A 354 -4.99 1.80 -0.72
C LEU A 354 -4.75 1.01 0.58
N GLY A 355 -3.64 0.33 0.72
CA GLY A 355 -3.38 -0.58 1.83
C GLY A 355 -3.57 0.07 3.20
N ILE A 356 -2.95 1.22 3.43
CA ILE A 356 -3.03 1.93 4.71
C ILE A 356 -4.44 2.47 5.00
N PRO A 357 -5.14 3.14 4.07
CA PRO A 357 -6.55 3.48 4.22
C PRO A 357 -7.43 2.28 4.57
N VAL A 358 -7.31 1.18 3.83
CA VAL A 358 -8.10 -0.04 4.08
C VAL A 358 -7.78 -0.63 5.46
N TYR A 359 -6.51 -0.71 5.84
CA TYR A 359 -6.11 -1.13 7.18
C TYR A 359 -6.71 -0.24 8.27
N SER A 360 -6.72 1.08 8.07
CA SER A 360 -7.28 2.04 9.01
C SER A 360 -8.79 1.82 9.21
N ILE A 361 -9.53 1.59 8.13
CA ILE A 361 -10.95 1.24 8.17
C ILE A 361 -11.15 -0.07 8.94
N LEU A 362 -10.42 -1.12 8.61
CA LEU A 362 -10.52 -2.42 9.27
C LEU A 362 -10.20 -2.31 10.77
N LYS A 363 -9.17 -1.54 11.14
CA LYS A 363 -8.79 -1.30 12.54
C LYS A 363 -9.92 -0.63 13.33
N VAL A 364 -10.61 0.35 12.76
CA VAL A 364 -11.77 1.01 13.38
C VAL A 364 -12.93 0.02 13.54
N LEU A 365 -13.29 -0.70 12.48
CA LEU A 365 -14.39 -1.65 12.49
C LEU A 365 -14.17 -2.79 13.49
N ILE A 366 -12.99 -3.41 13.47
CA ILE A 366 -12.64 -4.48 14.41
C ILE A 366 -12.62 -3.95 15.84
N GLY A 367 -12.06 -2.76 16.08
CA GLY A 367 -12.04 -2.12 17.39
C GLY A 367 -13.45 -1.92 17.96
N LYS A 368 -14.37 -1.36 17.15
CA LYS A 368 -15.78 -1.18 17.55
C LYS A 368 -16.50 -2.50 17.80
N LEU A 369 -16.24 -3.52 16.96
CA LEU A 369 -16.80 -4.86 17.13
C LEU A 369 -16.36 -5.49 18.46
N LEU A 370 -15.04 -5.49 18.73
CA LEU A 370 -14.47 -6.04 19.97
C LEU A 370 -15.00 -5.31 21.21
N LEU A 371 -15.13 -3.98 21.15
CA LEU A 371 -15.70 -3.18 22.21
C LEU A 371 -17.18 -3.54 22.47
N SER A 372 -17.93 -3.76 21.39
CA SER A 372 -19.34 -4.19 21.49
C SER A 372 -19.49 -5.57 22.12
N ILE A 373 -18.59 -6.52 21.75
CA ILE A 373 -18.56 -7.87 22.32
C ILE A 373 -18.18 -7.79 23.81
N LYS A 374 -17.13 -7.02 24.14
CA LYS A 374 -16.70 -6.83 25.54
C LYS A 374 -17.81 -6.25 26.40
N ASN A 375 -18.45 -5.18 25.95
CA ASN A 375 -19.55 -4.54 26.65
C ASN A 375 -20.77 -5.48 26.89
N ARG A 376 -21.01 -6.40 25.91
CA ARG A 376 -22.01 -7.46 26.09
C ARG A 376 -21.56 -8.46 27.14
N TYR A 377 -20.33 -8.92 27.09
CA TYR A 377 -19.79 -9.88 28.05
C TYR A 377 -19.85 -9.32 29.47
N ASP A 378 -19.35 -8.09 29.67
CA ASP A 378 -19.37 -7.43 31.00
C ASP A 378 -20.79 -7.20 31.52
N LYS A 379 -21.78 -7.05 30.63
CA LYS A 379 -23.21 -6.91 31.02
C LYS A 379 -23.87 -8.23 31.45
N PHE A 380 -23.37 -9.38 30.97
CA PHE A 380 -23.95 -10.69 31.26
C PHE A 380 -23.18 -11.46 32.34
N TYR A 381 -21.91 -11.16 32.55
CA TYR A 381 -21.02 -11.93 33.44
C TYR A 381 -20.24 -11.05 34.45
N GLY A 382 -20.28 -9.73 34.36
CA GLY A 382 -19.77 -8.75 35.33
C GLY A 382 -20.91 -8.15 36.11
#